data_38eda92e6f5cc8294b1f705d84abea05
#
_entry.id   38eda92e6f5cc8294b1f705d84abea05
#
_cell.length_a   1.000
_cell.length_b   1.000
_cell.length_c   1.000
_cell.angle_alpha   90.00
_cell.angle_beta   90.00
_cell.angle_gamma   90.00
#
_symmetry.space_group_name_H-M   'P 1'
#
loop_
_entity.id
_entity.type
_entity.pdbx_description
1 polymer ?
#
loop_
_entity_poly.entity_id
_entity_poly.type
_entity_poly.pdbx_seq_one_letter_code
_entity_poly.pdbx_strand_id
1 'polypeptide(L)'
;MTPFIRMAGPVAVVAGIFLALSGGAASRAADMPPAEPIPRAFFGMHFHRADTTTPWPAVPIGSWRLWDAMVAWPQLQPGPGKWDFQRLDRYVAMARLTGASILLPLGLTPNWASARPGEKSSYSPGNAAEPRDIEDWKRYVQRVAERYKGKIHDYEIWNEVNVRDFYSGSVEAMVTLTREAYRILKEVDPNNRLVSPSVVGGGRDPLWLDEFLQKGGGRYIDIVGYHFYVPKGAPETMIPLIRQVQGIMAKHGIGAKPLWNTETGWLIQNNEQRIEPGSYDATIWKVLDHNEAAAYLARALIISWAAGVRRFYWYAWDSGNMGFIEPNSKSLKAPGRAFGTVVRWLEGGRMGDCGRQGPVWVCAMTGRDRTPARVVWTEAEPAVSFTVPSGWGVAEIESLDGTKRRLEPGKSDTISISPVPLRLTP
;
A
#
# COMPACT_ATOMS: atom_id res chain seq x y z
N MET A 1 8.43 18.32 -13.31
CA MET A 1 7.63 17.48 -14.22
C MET A 1 8.00 16.05 -13.90
N THR A 2 7.12 15.31 -13.22
CA THR A 2 7.33 13.90 -12.88
C THR A 2 7.03 13.09 -14.13
N PRO A 3 7.89 12.19 -14.59
CA PRO A 3 7.61 11.39 -15.78
C PRO A 3 6.47 10.41 -15.50
N PHE A 4 5.49 10.37 -16.39
CA PHE A 4 4.44 9.37 -16.43
C PHE A 4 5.03 7.98 -16.67
N ILE A 5 4.61 7.01 -15.88
CA ILE A 5 4.89 5.60 -16.10
C ILE A 5 4.16 5.17 -17.39
N ARG A 6 4.89 5.06 -18.49
CA ARG A 6 4.44 4.32 -19.69
C ARG A 6 4.69 2.84 -19.41
N MET A 7 3.68 2.12 -18.98
CA MET A 7 3.69 0.65 -19.08
C MET A 7 3.50 0.29 -20.57
N ALA A 8 4.54 -0.16 -21.23
CA ALA A 8 4.49 -0.62 -22.59
C ALA A 8 4.49 -2.15 -22.63
N GLY A 9 3.47 -2.74 -23.22
CA GLY A 9 3.46 -4.14 -23.65
C GLY A 9 2.03 -4.71 -23.73
N PRO A 10 1.63 -5.31 -24.86
CA PRO A 10 0.32 -5.93 -24.97
C PRO A 10 0.27 -7.24 -24.20
N VAL A 11 -0.63 -7.33 -23.22
CA VAL A 11 -0.95 -8.58 -22.52
C VAL A 11 -1.96 -9.34 -23.39
N ALA A 12 -1.55 -10.48 -23.92
CA ALA A 12 -2.44 -11.40 -24.58
C ALA A 12 -3.38 -12.06 -23.54
N VAL A 13 -4.68 -11.82 -23.67
CA VAL A 13 -5.72 -12.47 -22.88
C VAL A 13 -5.89 -13.90 -23.38
N VAL A 14 -5.42 -14.87 -22.62
CA VAL A 14 -5.76 -16.29 -22.82
C VAL A 14 -6.86 -16.65 -21.79
N ALA A 15 -8.04 -16.94 -22.31
CA ALA A 15 -9.14 -17.48 -21.50
C ALA A 15 -8.79 -18.90 -21.04
N GLY A 16 -8.51 -19.06 -19.75
CA GLY A 16 -8.28 -20.35 -19.10
C GLY A 16 -9.57 -20.91 -18.51
N ILE A 17 -9.94 -22.11 -18.91
CA ILE A 17 -11.04 -22.89 -18.38
C ILE A 17 -10.68 -23.36 -16.96
N PHE A 18 -11.45 -22.97 -15.95
CA PHE A 18 -11.29 -23.44 -14.58
C PHE A 18 -11.99 -24.79 -14.39
N LEU A 19 -11.22 -25.85 -14.17
CA LEU A 19 -11.72 -27.09 -13.57
C LEU A 19 -11.78 -26.91 -12.04
N ALA A 20 -12.96 -27.03 -11.48
CA ALA A 20 -13.18 -27.03 -10.04
C ALA A 20 -12.69 -28.38 -9.45
N LEU A 21 -11.63 -28.35 -8.67
CA LEU A 21 -11.23 -29.46 -7.79
C LEU A 21 -11.63 -29.11 -6.35
N SER A 22 -12.55 -29.89 -5.83
CA SER A 22 -13.00 -29.87 -4.43
C SER A 22 -11.89 -30.39 -3.52
N GLY A 23 -11.20 -29.49 -2.81
CA GLY A 23 -10.24 -29.79 -1.75
C GLY A 23 -10.65 -29.08 -0.46
N GLY A 24 -11.32 -29.81 0.42
CA GLY A 24 -11.81 -29.28 1.68
C GLY A 24 -10.74 -29.23 2.77
N ALA A 25 -10.96 -28.35 3.75
CA ALA A 25 -10.45 -28.31 5.12
C ALA A 25 -9.17 -27.50 5.44
N ALA A 26 -8.30 -27.14 4.49
CA ALA A 26 -7.09 -26.34 4.82
C ALA A 26 -7.26 -24.80 4.62
N SER A 27 -8.40 -24.35 4.08
CA SER A 27 -8.63 -22.96 3.63
C SER A 27 -9.16 -22.00 4.71
N ARG A 28 -9.66 -22.51 5.83
CA ARG A 28 -10.37 -21.66 6.82
C ARG A 28 -9.48 -20.75 7.68
N ALA A 29 -8.22 -21.09 7.92
CA ALA A 29 -7.34 -20.28 8.76
C ALA A 29 -6.80 -19.03 8.07
N ALA A 30 -6.79 -18.99 6.72
CA ALA A 30 -6.34 -17.84 5.93
C ALA A 30 -7.44 -16.79 5.66
N ASP A 31 -8.69 -17.10 5.98
CA ASP A 31 -9.85 -16.23 5.71
C ASP A 31 -10.30 -15.40 6.93
N MET A 32 -9.65 -15.55 8.09
CA MET A 32 -10.00 -14.79 9.29
C MET A 32 -9.17 -13.51 9.40
N PRO A 33 -9.83 -12.35 9.65
CA PRO A 33 -9.09 -11.12 9.93
C PRO A 33 -8.12 -11.29 11.10
N PRO A 34 -7.03 -10.49 11.13
CA PRO A 34 -6.12 -10.48 12.26
C PRO A 34 -6.83 -10.22 13.59
N ALA A 35 -6.55 -11.04 14.60
CA ALA A 35 -7.18 -10.93 15.91
C ALA A 35 -6.67 -9.72 16.73
N GLU A 36 -5.50 -9.16 16.39
CA GLU A 36 -4.95 -7.98 17.07
C GLU A 36 -5.71 -6.69 16.73
N PRO A 37 -5.62 -5.66 17.60
CA PRO A 37 -6.14 -4.34 17.29
C PRO A 37 -5.45 -3.74 16.06
N ILE A 38 -6.22 -3.03 15.24
CA ILE A 38 -5.70 -2.35 14.05
C ILE A 38 -4.77 -1.20 14.48
N PRO A 39 -3.45 -1.30 14.25
CA PRO A 39 -2.53 -0.29 14.74
C PRO A 39 -2.59 0.96 13.85
N ARG A 40 -2.31 2.14 14.43
CA ARG A 40 -2.19 3.38 13.68
C ARG A 40 -1.24 3.25 12.48
N ALA A 41 -0.16 2.50 12.63
CA ALA A 41 0.84 2.27 11.59
C ALA A 41 0.29 1.53 10.36
N PHE A 42 -0.90 0.90 10.44
CA PHE A 42 -1.58 0.31 9.28
C PHE A 42 -1.92 1.38 8.22
N PHE A 43 -2.27 2.59 8.64
CA PHE A 43 -2.72 3.68 7.79
C PHE A 43 -1.53 4.45 7.24
N GLY A 44 -0.97 3.97 6.14
CA GLY A 44 0.21 4.50 5.49
C GLY A 44 -0.09 5.41 4.30
N MET A 45 0.89 6.22 3.97
CA MET A 45 0.81 7.19 2.88
C MET A 45 2.19 7.39 2.24
N HIS A 46 2.22 7.66 0.94
CA HIS A 46 3.34 8.33 0.29
C HIS A 46 3.12 9.83 0.32
N PHE A 47 4.19 10.58 0.50
CA PHE A 47 4.15 12.01 0.58
C PHE A 47 5.50 12.57 0.12
N HIS A 48 5.50 13.25 -1.04
CA HIS A 48 6.75 13.47 -1.79
C HIS A 48 7.43 14.78 -1.47
N ARG A 49 6.66 15.82 -1.13
CA ARG A 49 7.14 17.19 -1.02
C ARG A 49 6.85 17.83 0.34
N ALA A 50 6.91 17.02 1.39
CA ALA A 50 6.61 17.45 2.76
C ALA A 50 7.53 18.57 3.25
N ASP A 51 8.77 18.63 2.75
CA ASP A 51 9.77 19.63 3.15
C ASP A 51 9.73 20.92 2.29
N THR A 52 8.84 20.98 1.30
CA THR A 52 8.83 22.12 0.35
C THR A 52 7.43 22.69 0.13
N THR A 53 6.63 22.07 -0.73
CA THR A 53 5.39 22.69 -1.27
C THR A 53 4.12 22.10 -0.71
N THR A 54 4.18 21.03 0.06
CA THR A 54 3.00 20.33 0.55
C THR A 54 3.00 20.30 2.09
N PRO A 55 2.05 21.00 2.75
CA PRO A 55 1.95 20.96 4.20
C PRO A 55 1.65 19.53 4.68
N TRP A 56 2.12 19.18 5.88
CA TRP A 56 1.79 17.90 6.49
C TRP A 56 0.28 17.71 6.57
N PRO A 57 -0.23 16.52 6.22
CA PRO A 57 -1.66 16.25 6.20
C PRO A 57 -2.36 16.53 7.52
N ALA A 58 -3.53 17.17 7.46
CA ALA A 58 -4.39 17.37 8.62
C ALA A 58 -5.14 16.10 9.07
N VAL A 59 -4.91 14.97 8.39
CA VAL A 59 -5.48 13.65 8.72
C VAL A 59 -4.42 12.77 9.40
N PRO A 60 -4.83 11.83 10.27
CA PRO A 60 -3.89 10.99 11.01
C PRO A 60 -3.20 9.98 10.08
N ILE A 61 -1.93 10.20 9.76
CA ILE A 61 -1.07 9.25 9.06
C ILE A 61 -0.25 8.48 10.10
N GLY A 62 -0.27 7.15 10.02
CA GLY A 62 0.45 6.29 10.97
C GLY A 62 1.81 5.80 10.46
N SER A 63 1.99 5.76 9.14
CA SER A 63 3.26 5.39 8.52
C SER A 63 3.47 6.11 7.19
N TRP A 64 4.73 6.33 6.84
CA TRP A 64 5.13 7.12 5.67
C TRP A 64 6.20 6.38 4.87
N ARG A 65 5.88 6.00 3.62
CA ARG A 65 6.85 5.39 2.71
C ARG A 65 7.52 6.46 1.86
N LEU A 66 8.84 6.47 1.87
CA LEU A 66 9.68 7.52 1.26
C LEU A 66 10.15 7.14 -0.15
N TRP A 67 9.26 6.59 -1.00
CA TRP A 67 9.53 6.48 -2.43
C TRP A 67 9.13 7.78 -3.15
N ASP A 68 9.81 8.15 -4.21
CA ASP A 68 9.67 9.43 -4.93
C ASP A 68 9.85 10.70 -4.06
N ALA A 69 10.39 10.54 -2.87
CA ALA A 69 10.60 11.62 -1.89
C ALA A 69 12.00 12.26 -1.98
N MET A 70 12.76 11.98 -3.05
CA MET A 70 14.11 12.51 -3.29
C MET A 70 15.11 12.15 -2.18
N VAL A 71 15.03 10.92 -1.67
CA VAL A 71 15.91 10.37 -0.62
C VAL A 71 16.40 8.94 -0.94
N ALA A 72 16.37 8.55 -2.23
CA ALA A 72 16.98 7.31 -2.69
C ALA A 72 18.51 7.42 -2.73
N TRP A 73 19.20 6.31 -2.96
CA TRP A 73 20.66 6.26 -2.95
C TRP A 73 21.36 7.36 -3.78
N PRO A 74 20.91 7.68 -5.04
CA PRO A 74 21.55 8.76 -5.81
C PRO A 74 21.49 10.13 -5.15
N GLN A 75 20.42 10.43 -4.39
CA GLN A 75 20.28 11.69 -3.67
C GLN A 75 21.09 11.70 -2.38
N LEU A 76 21.12 10.57 -1.65
CA LEU A 76 21.86 10.46 -0.40
C LEU A 76 23.37 10.37 -0.61
N GLN A 77 23.81 9.82 -1.78
CA GLN A 77 25.22 9.71 -2.15
C GLN A 77 25.42 10.09 -3.63
N PRO A 78 25.43 11.39 -3.95
CA PRO A 78 25.51 11.87 -5.33
C PRO A 78 26.89 11.59 -6.01
N GLY A 79 27.90 11.18 -5.24
CA GLY A 79 29.19 10.79 -5.75
C GLY A 79 29.99 9.96 -4.73
N PRO A 80 31.10 9.30 -5.14
CA PRO A 80 31.92 8.50 -4.24
C PRO A 80 32.35 9.33 -3.02
N GLY A 81 32.03 8.86 -1.81
CA GLY A 81 32.36 9.53 -0.55
C GLY A 81 31.61 10.83 -0.26
N LYS A 82 30.72 11.30 -1.15
CA LYS A 82 29.91 12.51 -0.94
C LYS A 82 28.52 12.12 -0.45
N TRP A 83 28.08 12.73 0.65
CA TRP A 83 26.82 12.41 1.31
C TRP A 83 25.97 13.66 1.51
N ASP A 84 24.67 13.53 1.24
CA ASP A 84 23.66 14.54 1.56
C ASP A 84 22.46 13.89 2.23
N PHE A 85 22.32 14.10 3.53
CA PHE A 85 21.23 13.59 4.33
C PHE A 85 20.21 14.67 4.74
N GLN A 86 20.40 15.92 4.32
CA GLN A 86 19.61 17.05 4.82
C GLN A 86 18.11 16.85 4.67
N ARG A 87 17.67 16.33 3.51
CA ARG A 87 16.25 16.08 3.27
C ARG A 87 15.72 14.95 4.13
N LEU A 88 16.43 13.83 4.19
CA LEU A 88 15.99 12.69 5.00
C LEU A 88 16.00 13.02 6.50
N ASP A 89 16.95 13.84 6.97
CA ASP A 89 16.96 14.35 8.36
C ASP A 89 15.70 15.16 8.67
N ARG A 90 15.26 16.04 7.74
CA ARG A 90 14.00 16.79 7.91
C ARG A 90 12.81 15.85 7.97
N TYR A 91 12.72 14.87 7.09
CA TYR A 91 11.63 13.90 7.08
C TYR A 91 11.58 13.07 8.37
N VAL A 92 12.72 12.64 8.87
CA VAL A 92 12.80 11.94 10.17
C VAL A 92 12.32 12.83 11.32
N ALA A 93 12.69 14.11 11.32
CA ALA A 93 12.22 15.05 12.33
C ALA A 93 10.70 15.24 12.25
N MET A 94 10.14 15.40 11.05
CA MET A 94 8.70 15.53 10.82
C MET A 94 7.94 14.28 11.27
N ALA A 95 8.41 13.09 10.91
CA ALA A 95 7.81 11.82 11.30
C ALA A 95 7.78 11.65 12.83
N ARG A 96 8.85 12.04 13.53
CA ARG A 96 8.89 12.03 15.01
C ARG A 96 7.87 12.98 15.64
N LEU A 97 7.73 14.18 15.11
CA LEU A 97 6.76 15.17 15.61
C LEU A 97 5.32 14.71 15.45
N THR A 98 5.02 13.97 14.38
CA THR A 98 3.66 13.51 14.05
C THR A 98 3.35 12.10 14.54
N GLY A 99 4.37 11.38 15.04
CA GLY A 99 4.25 9.98 15.47
C GLY A 99 4.08 8.98 14.33
N ALA A 100 4.40 9.37 13.09
CA ALA A 100 4.39 8.47 11.94
C ALA A 100 5.69 7.63 11.89
N SER A 101 5.58 6.33 11.61
CA SER A 101 6.76 5.51 11.32
C SER A 101 7.19 5.68 9.86
N ILE A 102 8.49 5.60 9.60
CA ILE A 102 9.04 5.66 8.24
C ILE A 102 9.29 4.25 7.72
N LEU A 103 8.88 3.99 6.46
CA LEU A 103 9.38 2.92 5.61
C LEU A 103 10.33 3.56 4.58
N LEU A 104 11.63 3.24 4.67
CA LEU A 104 12.65 3.77 3.78
C LEU A 104 13.05 2.74 2.72
N PRO A 105 12.64 2.91 1.45
CA PRO A 105 13.16 2.08 0.37
C PRO A 105 14.64 2.37 0.10
N LEU A 106 15.45 1.31 0.10
CA LEU A 106 16.86 1.33 -0.27
C LEU A 106 16.98 0.89 -1.72
N GLY A 107 17.43 1.77 -2.59
CA GLY A 107 17.51 1.42 -4.01
C GLY A 107 17.85 2.58 -4.92
N LEU A 108 17.76 2.29 -6.21
CA LEU A 108 18.24 3.10 -7.32
C LEU A 108 19.76 3.28 -7.26
N THR A 109 20.49 2.54 -8.09
CA THR A 109 21.94 2.70 -8.13
C THR A 109 22.34 4.05 -8.71
N PRO A 110 23.12 4.90 -8.01
CA PRO A 110 23.62 6.13 -8.62
C PRO A 110 24.51 5.81 -9.81
N ASN A 111 24.49 6.67 -10.83
CA ASN A 111 25.21 6.47 -12.09
C ASN A 111 26.67 6.07 -11.90
N TRP A 112 27.37 6.69 -10.95
CA TRP A 112 28.80 6.42 -10.65
C TRP A 112 29.06 5.00 -10.13
N ALA A 113 28.07 4.37 -9.45
CA ALA A 113 28.16 3.02 -8.90
C ALA A 113 27.51 1.96 -9.80
N SER A 114 26.80 2.35 -10.84
CA SER A 114 26.00 1.46 -11.68
C SER A 114 26.83 0.49 -12.50
N ALA A 115 26.39 -0.76 -12.58
CA ALA A 115 26.98 -1.73 -13.52
C ALA A 115 26.75 -1.34 -14.99
N ARG A 116 25.68 -0.59 -15.27
CA ARG A 116 25.29 -0.13 -16.62
C ARG A 116 24.92 1.37 -16.60
N PRO A 117 25.91 2.29 -16.45
CA PRO A 117 25.65 3.71 -16.20
C PRO A 117 24.89 4.44 -17.33
N GLY A 118 24.93 3.91 -18.55
CA GLY A 118 24.20 4.45 -19.72
C GLY A 118 22.81 3.84 -19.93
N GLU A 119 22.42 2.85 -19.13
CA GLU A 119 21.14 2.17 -19.33
C GLU A 119 19.97 3.07 -18.95
N LYS A 120 18.93 3.10 -19.82
CA LYS A 120 17.70 3.84 -19.55
C LYS A 120 16.99 3.32 -18.29
N SER A 121 16.43 4.21 -17.49
CA SER A 121 15.56 3.89 -16.37
C SER A 121 14.41 4.89 -16.26
N SER A 122 13.45 4.63 -15.39
CA SER A 122 12.35 5.57 -15.08
C SER A 122 12.82 6.86 -14.41
N TYR A 123 14.05 6.90 -13.88
CA TYR A 123 14.65 8.08 -13.22
C TYR A 123 15.82 8.64 -14.05
N SER A 124 17.04 8.38 -13.60
CA SER A 124 18.23 8.80 -14.33
C SER A 124 18.95 7.58 -14.93
N PRO A 125 19.72 7.75 -16.01
CA PRO A 125 20.48 6.64 -16.62
C PRO A 125 21.29 5.88 -15.57
N GLY A 126 21.23 4.54 -15.65
CA GLY A 126 21.94 3.63 -14.76
C GLY A 126 21.25 3.31 -13.45
N ASN A 127 20.15 4.02 -13.06
CA ASN A 127 19.50 3.82 -11.76
C ASN A 127 18.80 2.46 -11.64
N ALA A 128 18.35 1.84 -12.73
CA ALA A 128 17.69 0.55 -12.71
C ALA A 128 18.68 -0.64 -12.60
N ALA A 129 19.96 -0.44 -12.92
CA ALA A 129 20.95 -1.48 -12.86
C ALA A 129 21.38 -1.77 -11.39
N GLU A 130 21.81 -3.01 -11.15
CA GLU A 130 22.52 -3.35 -9.92
C GLU A 130 23.83 -2.55 -9.81
N PRO A 131 24.39 -2.39 -8.59
CA PRO A 131 25.72 -1.78 -8.44
C PRO A 131 26.79 -2.67 -9.07
N ARG A 132 27.81 -2.05 -9.64
CA ARG A 132 28.96 -2.74 -10.23
C ARG A 132 29.79 -3.44 -9.16
N ASP A 133 29.92 -2.80 -8.02
CA ASP A 133 30.63 -3.33 -6.86
C ASP A 133 29.66 -3.42 -5.66
N ILE A 134 29.50 -4.61 -5.11
CA ILE A 134 28.67 -4.85 -3.94
C ILE A 134 29.12 -4.07 -2.71
N GLU A 135 30.40 -3.70 -2.65
CA GLU A 135 30.94 -2.92 -1.51
C GLU A 135 30.39 -1.48 -1.50
N ASP A 136 30.04 -0.91 -2.67
CA ASP A 136 29.36 0.39 -2.73
C ASP A 136 27.97 0.32 -2.11
N TRP A 137 27.21 -0.75 -2.41
CA TRP A 137 25.91 -1.03 -1.80
C TRP A 137 26.03 -1.21 -0.29
N LYS A 138 26.98 -2.02 0.16
CA LYS A 138 27.20 -2.28 1.60
C LYS A 138 27.52 -0.98 2.34
N ARG A 139 28.43 -0.14 1.79
CA ARG A 139 28.75 1.17 2.39
C ARG A 139 27.54 2.10 2.47
N TYR A 140 26.72 2.12 1.41
CA TYR A 140 25.49 2.91 1.41
C TYR A 140 24.52 2.45 2.50
N VAL A 141 24.20 1.16 2.55
CA VAL A 141 23.29 0.60 3.57
C VAL A 141 23.83 0.84 4.98
N GLN A 142 25.11 0.59 5.21
CA GLN A 142 25.77 0.80 6.50
C GLN A 142 25.62 2.26 6.96
N ARG A 143 25.93 3.20 6.06
CA ARG A 143 25.91 4.63 6.39
C ARG A 143 24.51 5.12 6.72
N VAL A 144 23.49 4.66 5.98
CA VAL A 144 22.09 4.97 6.24
C VAL A 144 21.64 4.36 7.57
N ALA A 145 21.92 3.08 7.80
CA ALA A 145 21.52 2.36 9.00
C ALA A 145 22.10 2.99 10.28
N GLU A 146 23.41 3.30 10.27
CA GLU A 146 24.10 3.95 11.41
C GLU A 146 23.53 5.34 11.73
N ARG A 147 23.29 6.17 10.69
CA ARG A 147 22.76 7.52 10.88
C ARG A 147 21.37 7.53 11.49
N TYR A 148 20.55 6.58 11.12
CA TYR A 148 19.13 6.52 11.52
C TYR A 148 18.81 5.43 12.54
N LYS A 149 19.85 4.87 13.19
CA LYS A 149 19.69 3.92 14.30
C LYS A 149 18.72 4.46 15.35
N GLY A 150 17.70 3.67 15.70
CA GLY A 150 16.67 4.04 16.66
C GLY A 150 15.71 5.14 16.19
N LYS A 151 15.76 5.53 14.90
CA LYS A 151 14.89 6.55 14.30
C LYS A 151 14.07 5.99 13.13
N ILE A 152 14.66 5.16 12.29
CA ILE A 152 14.03 4.40 11.23
C ILE A 152 14.26 2.93 11.55
N HIS A 153 13.19 2.14 11.56
CA HIS A 153 13.24 0.71 11.84
C HIS A 153 12.78 -0.13 10.65
N ASP A 154 12.00 0.45 9.72
CA ASP A 154 11.47 -0.26 8.58
C ASP A 154 12.19 0.18 7.30
N TYR A 155 12.85 -0.76 6.65
CA TYR A 155 13.56 -0.58 5.39
C TYR A 155 12.96 -1.51 4.34
N GLU A 156 12.91 -1.09 3.09
CA GLU A 156 12.44 -1.91 1.97
C GLU A 156 13.55 -2.01 0.93
N ILE A 157 13.68 -3.15 0.28
CA ILE A 157 14.63 -3.28 -0.82
C ILE A 157 13.96 -2.88 -2.12
N TRP A 158 14.49 -1.84 -2.77
CA TRP A 158 14.09 -1.38 -4.09
C TRP A 158 12.61 -1.01 -4.23
N ASN A 159 12.11 -1.00 -5.48
CA ASN A 159 10.73 -0.73 -5.86
C ASN A 159 10.42 -1.40 -7.20
N GLU A 160 9.30 -2.12 -7.29
CA GLU A 160 8.76 -2.70 -8.52
C GLU A 160 9.79 -3.43 -9.37
N VAL A 161 10.51 -4.33 -8.71
CA VAL A 161 11.68 -5.03 -9.27
C VAL A 161 11.37 -5.93 -10.47
N ASN A 162 10.09 -6.22 -10.73
CA ASN A 162 9.62 -6.91 -11.92
C ASN A 162 9.42 -5.98 -13.12
N VAL A 163 9.54 -4.66 -12.93
CA VAL A 163 9.46 -3.65 -13.99
C VAL A 163 10.88 -3.24 -14.38
N ARG A 164 11.27 -3.54 -15.64
CA ARG A 164 12.65 -3.37 -16.13
C ARG A 164 13.18 -1.94 -15.99
N ASP A 165 12.33 -0.93 -16.16
CA ASP A 165 12.73 0.48 -16.06
C ASP A 165 13.00 0.91 -14.60
N PHE A 166 12.58 0.10 -13.61
CA PHE A 166 12.91 0.28 -12.18
C PHE A 166 14.06 -0.63 -11.73
N TYR A 167 14.08 -1.90 -12.19
CA TYR A 167 15.18 -2.82 -11.91
C TYR A 167 15.47 -3.71 -13.13
N SER A 168 16.69 -3.65 -13.63
CA SER A 168 17.14 -4.39 -14.82
C SER A 168 18.15 -5.49 -14.51
N GLY A 169 18.50 -5.67 -13.24
CA GLY A 169 19.37 -6.74 -12.77
C GLY A 169 18.68 -8.11 -12.69
N SER A 170 19.44 -9.14 -12.33
CA SER A 170 18.88 -10.48 -12.15
C SER A 170 18.26 -10.67 -10.76
N VAL A 171 17.42 -11.70 -10.62
CA VAL A 171 16.84 -12.07 -9.32
C VAL A 171 17.93 -12.49 -8.33
N GLU A 172 19.01 -13.17 -8.80
CA GLU A 172 20.17 -13.55 -7.98
C GLU A 172 20.92 -12.33 -7.44
N ALA A 173 21.11 -11.31 -8.27
CA ALA A 173 21.70 -10.06 -7.82
C ALA A 173 20.84 -9.40 -6.75
N MET A 174 19.50 -9.38 -6.93
CA MET A 174 18.59 -8.85 -5.92
C MET A 174 18.62 -9.64 -4.62
N VAL A 175 18.71 -10.97 -4.66
CA VAL A 175 18.90 -11.80 -3.46
C VAL A 175 20.20 -11.44 -2.74
N THR A 176 21.26 -11.17 -3.50
CA THR A 176 22.55 -10.75 -2.93
C THR A 176 22.46 -9.38 -2.27
N LEU A 177 21.84 -8.39 -2.94
CA LEU A 177 21.62 -7.05 -2.36
C LEU A 177 20.76 -7.12 -1.08
N THR A 178 19.72 -7.95 -1.09
CA THR A 178 18.83 -8.15 0.07
C THR A 178 19.60 -8.79 1.24
N ARG A 179 20.39 -9.82 0.96
CA ARG A 179 21.19 -10.51 2.00
C ARG A 179 22.16 -9.55 2.68
N GLU A 180 22.93 -8.78 1.91
CA GLU A 180 23.90 -7.85 2.49
C GLU A 180 23.21 -6.71 3.26
N ALA A 181 22.10 -6.18 2.75
CA ALA A 181 21.32 -5.18 3.47
C ALA A 181 20.77 -5.74 4.79
N TYR A 182 20.17 -6.94 4.77
CA TYR A 182 19.66 -7.60 5.97
C TYR A 182 20.73 -7.76 7.04
N ARG A 183 21.90 -8.31 6.67
CA ARG A 183 23.02 -8.51 7.58
C ARG A 183 23.42 -7.20 8.24
N ILE A 184 23.67 -6.16 7.45
CA ILE A 184 24.10 -4.84 7.93
C ILE A 184 23.04 -4.21 8.85
N LEU A 185 21.77 -4.22 8.43
CA LEU A 185 20.68 -3.63 9.21
C LEU A 185 20.54 -4.30 10.57
N LYS A 186 20.67 -5.64 10.64
CA LYS A 186 20.59 -6.41 11.89
C LYS A 186 21.83 -6.21 12.77
N GLU A 187 23.00 -6.04 12.19
CA GLU A 187 24.24 -5.72 12.94
C GLU A 187 24.16 -4.33 13.57
N VAL A 188 23.63 -3.34 12.86
CA VAL A 188 23.49 -1.97 13.37
C VAL A 188 22.42 -1.88 14.46
N ASP A 189 21.24 -2.48 14.22
CA ASP A 189 20.16 -2.54 15.19
C ASP A 189 19.32 -3.79 14.94
N PRO A 190 19.28 -4.76 15.88
CA PRO A 190 18.46 -5.98 15.74
C PRO A 190 16.95 -5.71 15.57
N ASN A 191 16.47 -4.54 16.00
CA ASN A 191 15.06 -4.14 15.84
C ASN A 191 14.72 -3.66 14.43
N ASN A 192 15.72 -3.42 13.57
CA ASN A 192 15.47 -3.09 12.18
C ASN A 192 14.76 -4.24 11.47
N ARG A 193 13.77 -3.92 10.63
CA ARG A 193 13.02 -4.87 9.83
C ARG A 193 13.24 -4.58 8.36
N LEU A 194 13.44 -5.63 7.59
CA LEU A 194 13.61 -5.53 6.15
C LEU A 194 12.38 -6.08 5.43
N VAL A 195 11.76 -5.22 4.64
CA VAL A 195 10.69 -5.58 3.70
C VAL A 195 11.32 -6.09 2.40
N SER A 196 10.76 -7.13 1.83
CA SER A 196 11.22 -7.70 0.55
C SER A 196 11.26 -6.66 -0.56
N PRO A 197 11.97 -6.92 -1.66
CA PRO A 197 11.75 -6.19 -2.89
C PRO A 197 10.27 -6.22 -3.26
N SER A 198 9.65 -5.05 -3.48
CA SER A 198 8.24 -4.99 -3.86
C SER A 198 8.06 -5.32 -5.34
N VAL A 199 7.01 -6.09 -5.61
CA VAL A 199 6.55 -6.48 -6.94
C VAL A 199 5.20 -5.83 -7.18
N VAL A 200 4.90 -5.43 -8.42
CA VAL A 200 3.63 -4.84 -8.81
C VAL A 200 2.92 -5.70 -9.85
N GLY A 201 1.58 -5.65 -9.87
CA GLY A 201 0.74 -6.28 -10.87
C GLY A 201 0.16 -7.62 -10.45
N GLY A 202 -0.66 -8.17 -11.35
CA GLY A 202 -1.37 -9.43 -11.17
C GLY A 202 -1.01 -10.47 -12.24
N GLY A 203 -1.81 -11.55 -12.33
CA GLY A 203 -1.59 -12.58 -13.32
C GLY A 203 -0.26 -13.32 -13.14
N ARG A 204 0.73 -13.07 -14.00
CA ARG A 204 2.07 -13.69 -13.94
C ARG A 204 3.11 -12.89 -13.15
N ASP A 205 2.86 -11.63 -12.83
CA ASP A 205 3.82 -10.76 -12.15
C ASP A 205 4.26 -11.28 -10.78
N PRO A 206 3.40 -11.90 -9.96
CA PRO A 206 3.80 -12.52 -8.69
C PRO A 206 4.84 -13.64 -8.82
N LEU A 207 5.08 -14.18 -10.04
CA LEU A 207 6.12 -15.20 -10.27
C LEU A 207 7.53 -14.65 -10.02
N TRP A 208 7.75 -13.35 -10.14
CA TRP A 208 9.03 -12.73 -9.76
C TRP A 208 9.29 -12.91 -8.24
N LEU A 209 8.28 -12.69 -7.42
CA LEU A 209 8.37 -12.95 -5.98
C LEU A 209 8.60 -14.44 -5.70
N ASP A 210 7.89 -15.32 -6.42
CA ASP A 210 8.07 -16.79 -6.29
C ASP A 210 9.51 -17.20 -6.59
N GLU A 211 10.11 -16.68 -7.67
CA GLU A 211 11.51 -16.92 -8.04
C GLU A 211 12.50 -16.35 -7.00
N PHE A 212 12.27 -15.12 -6.52
CA PHE A 212 13.09 -14.51 -5.46
C PHE A 212 13.10 -15.38 -4.20
N LEU A 213 11.96 -15.89 -3.78
CA LEU A 213 11.84 -16.77 -2.63
C LEU A 213 12.47 -18.15 -2.88
N GLN A 214 12.30 -18.72 -4.09
CA GLN A 214 12.93 -19.98 -4.50
C GLN A 214 14.47 -19.87 -4.45
N LYS A 215 15.03 -18.73 -4.81
CA LYS A 215 16.48 -18.47 -4.73
C LYS A 215 16.97 -18.14 -3.32
N GLY A 216 16.10 -18.27 -2.31
CA GLY A 216 16.43 -18.15 -0.89
C GLY A 216 16.32 -16.73 -0.33
N GLY A 217 15.77 -15.78 -1.06
CA GLY A 217 15.57 -14.40 -0.61
C GLY A 217 14.71 -14.29 0.65
N GLY A 218 13.78 -15.22 0.86
CA GLY A 218 12.92 -15.28 2.04
C GLY A 218 13.63 -15.39 3.39
N ARG A 219 14.91 -15.82 3.40
CA ARG A 219 15.73 -15.89 4.62
C ARG A 219 16.19 -14.52 5.12
N TYR A 220 16.22 -13.55 4.25
CA TYR A 220 16.82 -12.23 4.47
C TYR A 220 15.78 -11.11 4.47
N ILE A 221 14.54 -11.42 4.80
CA ILE A 221 13.46 -10.46 4.96
C ILE A 221 12.67 -10.75 6.24
N ASP A 222 12.10 -9.74 6.84
CA ASP A 222 11.19 -9.88 7.98
C ASP A 222 9.72 -9.78 7.53
N ILE A 223 9.47 -9.11 6.42
CA ILE A 223 8.15 -8.71 5.92
C ILE A 223 8.13 -8.91 4.41
N VAL A 224 7.00 -9.31 3.84
CA VAL A 224 6.78 -9.32 2.39
C VAL A 224 6.08 -8.02 1.99
N GLY A 225 6.69 -7.26 1.08
CA GLY A 225 6.11 -6.08 0.43
C GLY A 225 5.52 -6.44 -0.92
N TYR A 226 4.36 -5.86 -1.25
CA TYR A 226 3.73 -6.02 -2.56
C TYR A 226 2.90 -4.78 -2.91
N HIS A 227 2.82 -4.44 -4.20
CA HIS A 227 1.97 -3.35 -4.71
C HIS A 227 0.68 -3.94 -5.28
N PHE A 228 -0.40 -3.85 -4.51
CA PHE A 228 -1.70 -4.43 -4.88
C PHE A 228 -2.52 -3.47 -5.75
N TYR A 229 -1.94 -3.01 -6.86
CA TYR A 229 -2.68 -2.21 -7.84
C TYR A 229 -3.72 -3.06 -8.56
N VAL A 230 -4.94 -2.55 -8.60
CA VAL A 230 -6.06 -3.05 -9.42
C VAL A 230 -6.68 -1.85 -10.16
N PRO A 231 -5.93 -1.23 -11.08
CA PRO A 231 -6.17 0.13 -11.54
C PRO A 231 -7.49 0.33 -12.27
N LYS A 232 -8.10 -0.72 -12.80
CA LYS A 232 -9.42 -0.71 -13.45
C LYS A 232 -10.49 -1.37 -12.59
N GLY A 233 -10.10 -2.21 -11.64
CA GLY A 233 -10.98 -2.98 -10.78
C GLY A 233 -11.48 -2.21 -9.57
N ALA A 234 -12.61 -2.67 -9.03
CA ALA A 234 -13.04 -2.26 -7.69
C ALA A 234 -12.09 -2.82 -6.62
N PRO A 235 -12.02 -2.21 -5.42
CA PRO A 235 -11.09 -2.64 -4.37
C PRO A 235 -11.16 -4.13 -4.02
N GLU A 236 -12.35 -4.73 -4.10
CA GLU A 236 -12.57 -6.15 -3.82
C GLU A 236 -11.77 -7.08 -4.74
N THR A 237 -11.40 -6.61 -5.93
CA THR A 237 -10.53 -7.36 -6.85
C THR A 237 -9.08 -7.46 -6.36
N MET A 238 -8.70 -6.76 -5.29
CA MET A 238 -7.43 -6.98 -4.60
C MET A 238 -7.39 -8.32 -3.85
N ILE A 239 -8.54 -8.83 -3.38
CA ILE A 239 -8.60 -10.04 -2.54
C ILE A 239 -7.97 -11.25 -3.23
N PRO A 240 -8.34 -11.64 -4.46
CA PRO A 240 -7.69 -12.76 -5.14
C PRO A 240 -6.19 -12.56 -5.34
N LEU A 241 -5.72 -11.33 -5.60
CA LEU A 241 -4.30 -11.04 -5.74
C LEU A 241 -3.57 -11.18 -4.38
N ILE A 242 -4.15 -10.69 -3.29
CA ILE A 242 -3.61 -10.86 -1.93
C ILE A 242 -3.48 -12.36 -1.61
N ARG A 243 -4.51 -13.14 -1.90
CA ARG A 243 -4.50 -14.61 -1.68
C ARG A 243 -3.45 -15.31 -2.54
N GLN A 244 -3.24 -14.89 -3.78
CA GLN A 244 -2.19 -15.41 -4.64
C GLN A 244 -0.81 -15.20 -4.02
N VAL A 245 -0.52 -13.99 -3.53
CA VAL A 245 0.75 -13.66 -2.86
C VAL A 245 0.90 -14.46 -1.57
N GLN A 246 -0.14 -14.57 -0.75
CA GLN A 246 -0.14 -15.40 0.46
C GLN A 246 0.11 -16.88 0.15
N GLY A 247 -0.45 -17.39 -0.95
CA GLY A 247 -0.17 -18.74 -1.43
C GLY A 247 1.30 -18.97 -1.78
N ILE A 248 1.94 -17.99 -2.43
CA ILE A 248 3.38 -18.00 -2.71
C ILE A 248 4.18 -17.98 -1.40
N MET A 249 3.83 -17.11 -0.45
CA MET A 249 4.48 -17.07 0.87
C MET A 249 4.39 -18.42 1.59
N ALA A 250 3.21 -19.05 1.58
CA ALA A 250 2.99 -20.36 2.19
C ALA A 250 3.81 -21.46 1.51
N LYS A 251 3.86 -21.47 0.17
CA LYS A 251 4.67 -22.41 -0.64
C LYS A 251 6.15 -22.40 -0.22
N HIS A 252 6.69 -21.22 0.14
CA HIS A 252 8.08 -21.07 0.56
C HIS A 252 8.28 -21.09 2.09
N GLY A 253 7.28 -21.50 2.87
CA GLY A 253 7.38 -21.65 4.32
C GLY A 253 7.47 -20.34 5.10
N ILE A 254 7.12 -19.22 4.50
CA ILE A 254 7.16 -17.88 5.12
C ILE A 254 5.76 -17.26 5.31
N GLY A 255 4.71 -18.08 5.26
CA GLY A 255 3.32 -17.63 5.42
C GLY A 255 3.03 -16.92 6.76
N ALA A 256 3.86 -17.13 7.79
CA ALA A 256 3.76 -16.42 9.07
C ALA A 256 4.35 -15.00 9.08
N LYS A 257 5.15 -14.63 8.06
CA LYS A 257 5.69 -13.26 7.96
C LYS A 257 4.57 -12.27 7.59
N PRO A 258 4.60 -11.03 8.12
CA PRO A 258 3.63 -10.01 7.76
C PRO A 258 3.65 -9.71 6.25
N LEU A 259 2.47 -9.46 5.67
CA LEU A 259 2.30 -8.99 4.31
C LEU A 259 1.90 -7.50 4.36
N TRP A 260 2.63 -6.65 3.65
CA TRP A 260 2.36 -5.22 3.53
C TRP A 260 1.99 -4.85 2.10
N ASN A 261 0.95 -4.05 1.95
CA ASN A 261 0.69 -3.32 0.71
C ASN A 261 1.52 -2.04 0.73
N THR A 262 2.72 -2.10 0.15
CA THR A 262 3.66 -0.98 0.24
C THR A 262 3.37 0.13 -0.77
N GLU A 263 2.49 -0.15 -1.76
CA GLU A 263 1.99 0.89 -2.66
C GLU A 263 0.69 0.44 -3.34
N THR A 264 -0.30 1.34 -3.42
CA THR A 264 -1.48 1.18 -4.25
C THR A 264 -2.21 2.51 -4.43
N GLY A 265 -3.08 2.60 -5.43
CA GLY A 265 -3.89 3.78 -5.69
C GLY A 265 -4.72 3.64 -6.97
N TRP A 266 -5.54 4.65 -7.23
CA TRP A 266 -6.30 4.81 -8.46
C TRP A 266 -6.15 6.24 -8.95
N LEU A 267 -6.35 6.47 -10.25
CA LEU A 267 -6.44 7.82 -10.77
C LEU A 267 -7.67 8.53 -10.21
N ILE A 268 -7.48 9.73 -9.68
CA ILE A 268 -8.53 10.55 -9.07
C ILE A 268 -8.62 11.87 -9.81
N GLN A 269 -9.78 12.18 -10.34
CA GLN A 269 -10.03 13.43 -11.04
C GLN A 269 -9.71 14.65 -10.15
N ASN A 270 -9.12 15.69 -10.74
CA ASN A 270 -8.92 16.98 -10.09
C ASN A 270 -9.98 17.99 -10.57
N ASN A 271 -10.37 18.89 -9.71
CA ASN A 271 -11.21 20.02 -10.08
C ASN A 271 -10.41 21.13 -10.78
N GLU A 272 -9.15 21.31 -10.38
CA GLU A 272 -8.28 22.40 -10.87
C GLU A 272 -7.49 22.03 -12.13
N GLN A 273 -7.12 20.76 -12.27
CA GLN A 273 -6.35 20.26 -13.42
C GLN A 273 -6.88 18.89 -13.80
N ARG A 274 -7.83 18.87 -14.71
CA ARG A 274 -8.46 17.60 -15.14
C ARG A 274 -7.44 16.64 -15.74
N ILE A 275 -7.65 15.37 -15.46
CA ILE A 275 -6.96 14.28 -16.14
C ILE A 275 -7.67 14.11 -17.49
N GLU A 276 -7.00 14.51 -18.56
CA GLU A 276 -7.58 14.48 -19.89
C GLU A 276 -7.61 13.06 -20.47
N PRO A 277 -8.68 12.69 -21.19
CA PRO A 277 -8.69 11.46 -21.96
C PRO A 277 -7.49 11.40 -22.91
N GLY A 278 -6.79 10.26 -22.94
CA GLY A 278 -5.57 10.09 -23.74
C GLY A 278 -4.27 10.47 -23.01
N SER A 279 -4.33 11.11 -21.84
CA SER A 279 -3.15 11.32 -20.99
C SER A 279 -2.75 10.07 -20.19
N TYR A 280 -3.55 9.02 -20.22
CA TYR A 280 -3.35 7.73 -19.58
C TYR A 280 -3.89 6.60 -20.46
N ASP A 281 -3.45 5.38 -20.23
CA ASP A 281 -3.99 4.20 -20.91
C ASP A 281 -5.32 3.78 -20.27
N ALA A 282 -6.44 4.14 -20.89
CA ALA A 282 -7.80 3.81 -20.43
C ALA A 282 -8.10 2.30 -20.49
N THR A 283 -7.28 1.48 -21.14
CA THR A 283 -7.42 0.02 -21.11
C THR A 283 -6.91 -0.55 -19.79
N ILE A 284 -6.01 0.16 -19.12
CA ILE A 284 -5.39 -0.22 -17.85
C ILE A 284 -6.00 0.54 -16.68
N TRP A 285 -6.24 1.84 -16.81
CA TRP A 285 -6.63 2.73 -15.71
C TRP A 285 -8.07 3.20 -15.82
N LYS A 286 -8.74 3.30 -14.67
CA LYS A 286 -10.00 4.01 -14.48
C LYS A 286 -9.71 5.30 -13.72
N VAL A 287 -10.31 6.42 -14.17
CA VAL A 287 -10.30 7.68 -13.43
C VAL A 287 -11.57 7.75 -12.60
N LEU A 288 -11.41 7.90 -11.30
CA LEU A 288 -12.49 8.00 -10.34
C LEU A 288 -12.85 9.46 -10.08
N ASP A 289 -14.13 9.76 -9.91
CA ASP A 289 -14.53 11.01 -9.29
C ASP A 289 -14.19 11.03 -7.78
N HIS A 290 -14.39 12.16 -7.12
CA HIS A 290 -14.01 12.30 -5.71
C HIS A 290 -14.81 11.41 -4.76
N ASN A 291 -16.09 11.15 -5.03
CA ASN A 291 -16.94 10.34 -4.17
C ASN A 291 -16.64 8.85 -4.39
N GLU A 292 -16.47 8.44 -5.64
CA GLU A 292 -16.04 7.09 -5.97
C GLU A 292 -14.66 6.77 -5.37
N ALA A 293 -13.71 7.74 -5.46
CA ALA A 293 -12.39 7.60 -4.87
C ALA A 293 -12.42 7.47 -3.34
N ALA A 294 -13.32 8.20 -2.68
CA ALA A 294 -13.54 8.09 -1.24
C ALA A 294 -14.07 6.68 -0.87
N ALA A 295 -15.04 6.17 -1.63
CA ALA A 295 -15.59 4.83 -1.44
C ALA A 295 -14.53 3.75 -1.69
N TYR A 296 -13.74 3.86 -2.78
CA TYR A 296 -12.68 2.92 -3.14
C TYR A 296 -11.61 2.86 -2.05
N LEU A 297 -11.13 4.02 -1.58
CA LEU A 297 -10.15 4.09 -0.50
C LEU A 297 -10.65 3.40 0.77
N ALA A 298 -11.88 3.70 1.19
CA ALA A 298 -12.46 3.15 2.41
C ALA A 298 -12.56 1.62 2.32
N ARG A 299 -13.10 1.11 1.23
CA ARG A 299 -13.22 -0.33 0.97
C ARG A 299 -11.85 -0.99 0.90
N ALA A 300 -10.88 -0.38 0.18
CA ALA A 300 -9.52 -0.90 0.07
C ALA A 300 -8.83 -1.07 1.43
N LEU A 301 -8.95 -0.09 2.33
CA LEU A 301 -8.43 -0.19 3.69
C LEU A 301 -9.08 -1.33 4.49
N ILE A 302 -10.42 -1.41 4.45
CA ILE A 302 -11.19 -2.41 5.20
C ILE A 302 -10.86 -3.83 4.74
N ILE A 303 -10.94 -4.08 3.42
CA ILE A 303 -10.71 -5.42 2.87
C ILE A 303 -9.24 -5.84 2.97
N SER A 304 -8.29 -4.91 2.86
CA SER A 304 -6.87 -5.22 3.02
C SER A 304 -6.57 -5.75 4.42
N TRP A 305 -7.09 -5.09 5.46
CA TRP A 305 -6.94 -5.60 6.83
C TRP A 305 -7.65 -6.95 6.99
N ALA A 306 -8.89 -7.06 6.50
CA ALA A 306 -9.67 -8.30 6.55
C ALA A 306 -8.94 -9.47 5.87
N ALA A 307 -8.24 -9.20 4.76
CA ALA A 307 -7.44 -10.18 4.02
C ALA A 307 -6.04 -10.43 4.61
N GLY A 308 -5.71 -9.86 5.77
CA GLY A 308 -4.44 -10.14 6.47
C GLY A 308 -3.27 -9.23 6.11
N VAL A 309 -3.48 -8.15 5.36
CA VAL A 309 -2.46 -7.13 5.11
C VAL A 309 -2.24 -6.32 6.40
N ARG A 310 -0.98 -6.15 6.81
CA ARG A 310 -0.61 -5.53 8.09
C ARG A 310 -0.23 -4.06 8.00
N ARG A 311 0.06 -3.55 6.79
CA ARG A 311 0.25 -2.14 6.46
C ARG A 311 -0.29 -1.86 5.07
N PHE A 312 -0.80 -0.66 4.87
CA PHE A 312 -1.37 -0.21 3.61
C PHE A 312 -0.87 1.20 3.33
N TYR A 313 -0.17 1.40 2.21
CA TYR A 313 0.35 2.69 1.80
C TYR A 313 -0.35 3.16 0.51
N TRP A 314 -1.03 4.30 0.59
CA TRP A 314 -1.61 4.93 -0.59
C TRP A 314 -0.56 5.76 -1.35
N TYR A 315 -0.53 5.63 -2.64
CA TYR A 315 0.29 6.45 -3.54
C TYR A 315 -0.59 7.48 -4.26
N ALA A 316 -0.41 8.77 -4.04
CA ALA A 316 0.29 9.46 -2.96
C ALA A 316 -0.52 10.69 -2.56
N TRP A 317 -0.35 11.19 -1.34
CA TRP A 317 -1.08 12.37 -0.83
C TRP A 317 -1.06 13.55 -1.80
N ASP A 318 0.13 13.89 -2.33
CA ASP A 318 0.40 15.05 -3.18
C ASP A 318 0.73 14.66 -4.64
N SER A 319 0.31 13.50 -5.09
CA SER A 319 0.35 13.11 -6.50
C SER A 319 -0.63 13.94 -7.32
N GLY A 320 -0.21 14.39 -8.50
CA GLY A 320 -1.08 15.14 -9.41
C GLY A 320 -2.28 14.32 -9.94
N ASN A 321 -2.17 12.98 -9.96
CA ASN A 321 -3.18 12.12 -10.57
C ASN A 321 -3.86 11.14 -9.61
N MET A 322 -3.27 10.89 -8.44
CA MET A 322 -3.81 9.96 -7.43
C MET A 322 -3.93 10.65 -6.06
N GLY A 323 -3.72 11.98 -6.02
CA GLY A 323 -3.60 12.75 -4.80
C GLY A 323 -4.92 12.99 -4.08
N PHE A 324 -4.79 13.13 -2.76
CA PHE A 324 -5.91 13.48 -1.87
C PHE A 324 -6.11 14.99 -1.73
N ILE A 325 -5.22 15.77 -2.31
CA ILE A 325 -5.31 17.24 -2.38
C ILE A 325 -5.32 17.71 -3.83
N GLU A 326 -5.91 18.87 -4.07
CA GLU A 326 -5.86 19.51 -5.36
C GLU A 326 -4.41 19.97 -5.69
N PRO A 327 -3.99 19.91 -6.98
CA PRO A 327 -2.60 20.19 -7.35
C PRO A 327 -2.10 21.58 -7.00
N ASN A 328 -2.92 22.61 -7.13
CA ASN A 328 -2.54 24.01 -6.93
C ASN A 328 -2.92 24.51 -5.54
N SER A 329 -4.20 24.57 -5.20
CA SER A 329 -4.71 25.09 -3.93
C SER A 329 -4.35 24.26 -2.71
N LYS A 330 -3.97 22.99 -2.91
CA LYS A 330 -3.76 22.00 -1.84
C LYS A 330 -5.02 21.72 -1.01
N SER A 331 -6.20 22.10 -1.51
CA SER A 331 -7.46 21.83 -0.84
C SER A 331 -7.73 20.32 -0.78
N LEU A 332 -8.30 19.87 0.35
CA LEU A 332 -8.52 18.47 0.62
C LEU A 332 -9.71 17.92 -0.17
N LYS A 333 -9.49 16.88 -0.97
CA LYS A 333 -10.55 16.15 -1.69
C LYS A 333 -11.34 15.22 -0.78
N ALA A 334 -12.49 14.70 -1.27
CA ALA A 334 -13.30 13.75 -0.52
C ALA A 334 -12.53 12.50 -0.06
N PRO A 335 -11.66 11.85 -0.88
CA PRO A 335 -10.90 10.69 -0.41
C PRO A 335 -9.97 11.02 0.75
N GLY A 336 -9.39 12.22 0.83
CA GLY A 336 -8.58 12.63 1.96
C GLY A 336 -9.40 12.77 3.25
N ARG A 337 -10.62 13.30 3.18
CA ARG A 337 -11.56 13.34 4.32
C ARG A 337 -11.99 11.93 4.73
N ALA A 338 -12.33 11.09 3.75
CA ALA A 338 -12.70 9.69 3.97
C ALA A 338 -11.58 8.89 4.65
N PHE A 339 -10.31 9.14 4.28
CA PHE A 339 -9.15 8.52 4.96
C PHE A 339 -9.21 8.81 6.48
N GLY A 340 -9.38 10.07 6.86
CA GLY A 340 -9.50 10.45 8.28
C GLY A 340 -10.69 9.78 8.97
N THR A 341 -11.83 9.65 8.29
CA THR A 341 -13.02 8.98 8.83
C THR A 341 -12.78 7.48 9.03
N VAL A 342 -12.19 6.79 8.04
CA VAL A 342 -11.88 5.36 8.15
C VAL A 342 -10.84 5.09 9.23
N VAL A 343 -9.83 5.95 9.39
CA VAL A 343 -8.89 5.85 10.51
C VAL A 343 -9.63 5.88 11.85
N ARG A 344 -10.56 6.83 12.04
CA ARG A 344 -11.37 6.90 13.28
C ARG A 344 -12.23 5.65 13.51
N TRP A 345 -12.74 5.05 12.41
CA TRP A 345 -13.56 3.83 12.52
C TRP A 345 -12.75 2.62 12.95
N LEU A 346 -11.52 2.49 12.47
CA LEU A 346 -10.76 1.26 12.53
C LEU A 346 -9.62 1.28 13.57
N GLU A 347 -8.92 2.42 13.76
CA GLU A 347 -7.73 2.48 14.63
C GLU A 347 -8.02 2.03 16.04
N GLY A 348 -7.23 1.08 16.55
CA GLY A 348 -7.35 0.50 17.89
C GLY A 348 -8.53 -0.47 18.05
N GLY A 349 -9.39 -0.57 17.04
CA GLY A 349 -10.48 -1.55 16.99
C GLY A 349 -9.98 -2.93 16.56
N ARG A 350 -10.88 -3.91 16.61
CA ARG A 350 -10.64 -5.29 16.12
C ARG A 350 -11.65 -5.63 15.04
N MET A 351 -11.21 -6.27 13.99
CA MET A 351 -12.10 -6.74 12.94
C MET A 351 -12.45 -8.21 13.20
N GLY A 352 -13.74 -8.51 13.12
CA GLY A 352 -14.27 -9.87 13.07
C GLY A 352 -14.55 -10.30 11.63
N ASP A 353 -15.56 -11.14 11.43
CA ASP A 353 -15.92 -11.62 10.10
C ASP A 353 -16.18 -10.47 9.14
N CYS A 354 -15.61 -10.58 7.94
CA CYS A 354 -15.78 -9.61 6.86
C CYS A 354 -16.02 -10.37 5.55
N GLY A 355 -17.20 -10.23 4.97
CA GLY A 355 -17.55 -10.96 3.76
C GLY A 355 -18.89 -10.55 3.18
N ARG A 356 -19.29 -11.22 2.10
CA ARG A 356 -20.57 -10.94 1.41
C ARG A 356 -21.74 -11.66 2.09
N GLN A 357 -22.84 -10.93 2.27
CA GLN A 357 -24.15 -11.44 2.63
C GLN A 357 -25.13 -11.06 1.51
N GLY A 358 -25.34 -11.95 0.56
CA GLY A 358 -26.03 -11.62 -0.68
C GLY A 358 -25.26 -10.55 -1.48
N PRO A 359 -25.93 -9.44 -1.87
CA PRO A 359 -25.27 -8.35 -2.62
C PRO A 359 -24.47 -7.40 -1.71
N VAL A 360 -24.55 -7.52 -0.38
CA VAL A 360 -23.98 -6.58 0.59
C VAL A 360 -22.73 -7.18 1.23
N TRP A 361 -21.66 -6.40 1.29
CA TRP A 361 -20.51 -6.66 2.16
C TRP A 361 -20.85 -6.26 3.59
N VAL A 362 -20.50 -7.11 4.53
CA VAL A 362 -20.69 -6.88 5.97
C VAL A 362 -19.39 -7.23 6.67
N CYS A 363 -18.76 -6.23 7.28
CA CYS A 363 -17.57 -6.41 8.10
C CYS A 363 -17.90 -6.10 9.56
N ALA A 364 -17.93 -7.12 10.41
CA ALA A 364 -18.09 -6.96 11.83
C ALA A 364 -16.81 -6.40 12.45
N MET A 365 -16.96 -5.51 13.43
CA MET A 365 -15.82 -4.95 14.14
C MET A 365 -16.20 -4.52 15.55
N THR A 366 -15.21 -4.33 16.40
CA THR A 366 -15.33 -3.59 17.65
C THR A 366 -14.46 -2.35 17.58
N GLY A 367 -15.00 -1.21 17.96
CA GLY A 367 -14.25 0.03 18.08
C GLY A 367 -13.17 -0.04 19.17
N ARG A 368 -12.34 1.00 19.26
CA ARG A 368 -11.31 1.15 20.30
C ARG A 368 -11.91 1.12 21.73
N ASP A 369 -13.10 1.65 21.88
CA ASP A 369 -13.92 1.65 23.12
C ASP A 369 -14.67 0.34 23.36
N ARG A 370 -14.43 -0.68 22.53
CA ARG A 370 -15.12 -1.98 22.51
C ARG A 370 -16.59 -1.91 22.08
N THR A 371 -17.07 -0.79 21.56
CA THR A 371 -18.40 -0.70 20.98
C THR A 371 -18.49 -1.59 19.73
N PRO A 372 -19.47 -2.51 19.64
CA PRO A 372 -19.66 -3.30 18.43
C PRO A 372 -20.09 -2.38 17.27
N ALA A 373 -19.59 -2.66 16.09
CA ALA A 373 -19.94 -1.94 14.88
C ALA A 373 -19.96 -2.87 13.69
N ARG A 374 -20.58 -2.44 12.61
CA ARG A 374 -20.49 -3.09 11.31
C ARG A 374 -20.26 -2.05 10.24
N VAL A 375 -19.40 -2.37 9.28
CA VAL A 375 -19.27 -1.55 8.08
C VAL A 375 -19.90 -2.32 6.93
N VAL A 376 -20.81 -1.66 6.20
CA VAL A 376 -21.59 -2.28 5.13
C VAL A 376 -21.51 -1.46 3.85
N TRP A 377 -21.45 -2.14 2.70
CA TRP A 377 -21.49 -1.55 1.36
C TRP A 377 -21.93 -2.60 0.33
N THR A 378 -22.22 -2.18 -0.89
CA THR A 378 -22.42 -3.07 -2.04
C THR A 378 -21.48 -2.68 -3.17
N GLU A 379 -21.20 -3.62 -4.08
CA GLU A 379 -20.55 -3.31 -5.36
C GLU A 379 -21.59 -3.02 -6.46
N ALA A 380 -22.87 -3.26 -6.17
CA ALA A 380 -23.94 -3.12 -7.16
C ALA A 380 -24.38 -1.65 -7.34
N GLU A 381 -24.69 -1.31 -8.57
CA GLU A 381 -25.41 -0.11 -8.94
C GLU A 381 -26.68 -0.53 -9.74
N PRO A 382 -27.85 0.01 -9.42
CA PRO A 382 -28.13 0.97 -8.34
C PRO A 382 -27.99 0.39 -6.92
N ALA A 383 -28.05 1.28 -5.92
CA ALA A 383 -28.06 0.92 -4.50
C ALA A 383 -29.14 -0.13 -4.19
N VAL A 384 -28.85 -1.00 -3.24
CA VAL A 384 -29.72 -2.09 -2.83
C VAL A 384 -30.41 -1.81 -1.49
N SER A 385 -31.64 -2.28 -1.34
CA SER A 385 -32.34 -2.26 -0.06
C SER A 385 -31.78 -3.34 0.86
N PHE A 386 -31.45 -2.96 2.09
CA PHE A 386 -30.90 -3.88 3.11
C PHE A 386 -31.67 -3.70 4.40
N THR A 387 -32.30 -4.78 4.88
CA THR A 387 -32.95 -4.78 6.18
C THR A 387 -31.92 -5.08 7.24
N VAL A 388 -31.70 -4.10 8.12
CA VAL A 388 -30.76 -4.24 9.25
C VAL A 388 -31.31 -5.30 10.22
N PRO A 389 -30.57 -6.39 10.50
CA PRO A 389 -31.02 -7.38 11.45
C PRO A 389 -31.24 -6.76 12.85
N SER A 390 -32.39 -7.01 13.45
CA SER A 390 -32.76 -6.45 14.78
C SER A 390 -31.74 -6.82 15.86
N GLY A 391 -31.14 -8.02 15.78
CA GLY A 391 -30.09 -8.48 16.68
C GLY A 391 -28.76 -7.70 16.61
N TRP A 392 -28.62 -6.76 15.63
CA TRP A 392 -27.44 -5.88 15.62
C TRP A 392 -27.56 -4.69 16.57
N GLY A 393 -28.76 -4.35 17.02
CA GLY A 393 -29.00 -3.26 17.97
C GLY A 393 -28.59 -1.89 17.42
N VAL A 394 -28.67 -1.68 16.08
CA VAL A 394 -28.19 -0.45 15.45
C VAL A 394 -29.08 0.72 15.83
N ALA A 395 -28.49 1.79 16.36
CA ALA A 395 -29.14 3.05 16.66
C ALA A 395 -28.57 4.24 15.86
N GLU A 396 -27.36 4.12 15.34
CA GLU A 396 -26.71 5.19 14.56
C GLU A 396 -26.05 4.65 13.29
N ILE A 397 -26.13 5.42 12.21
CA ILE A 397 -25.43 5.20 10.95
C ILE A 397 -24.51 6.39 10.71
N GLU A 398 -23.24 6.14 10.45
CA GLU A 398 -22.25 7.15 10.07
C GLU A 398 -21.78 6.92 8.62
N SER A 399 -21.78 7.98 7.81
CA SER A 399 -21.26 8.02 6.44
C SER A 399 -19.78 8.41 6.39
N LEU A 400 -19.11 8.23 5.22
CA LEU A 400 -17.69 8.60 5.05
C LEU A 400 -17.39 10.09 5.20
N ASP A 401 -18.36 10.95 4.97
CA ASP A 401 -18.24 12.40 5.20
C ASP A 401 -18.38 12.80 6.68
N GLY A 402 -18.65 11.81 7.57
CA GLY A 402 -18.86 12.01 8.99
C GLY A 402 -20.31 12.35 9.36
N THR A 403 -21.23 12.42 8.39
CA THR A 403 -22.66 12.63 8.68
C THR A 403 -23.22 11.45 9.43
N LYS A 404 -23.97 11.75 10.51
CA LYS A 404 -24.59 10.75 11.37
C LYS A 404 -26.12 10.84 11.27
N ARG A 405 -26.76 9.68 11.22
CA ARG A 405 -28.21 9.53 11.25
C ARG A 405 -28.61 8.52 12.32
N ARG A 406 -29.56 8.88 13.17
CA ARG A 406 -30.13 7.97 14.16
C ARG A 406 -31.26 7.14 13.53
N LEU A 407 -31.35 5.90 13.97
CA LEU A 407 -32.47 5.02 13.67
C LEU A 407 -33.44 5.00 14.88
N GLU A 408 -34.74 4.78 14.61
CA GLU A 408 -35.73 4.61 15.68
C GLU A 408 -35.57 3.23 16.32
N PRO A 409 -35.36 3.12 17.64
CA PRO A 409 -35.21 1.84 18.30
C PRO A 409 -36.44 0.94 18.10
N GLY A 410 -36.20 -0.33 17.78
CA GLY A 410 -37.23 -1.36 17.70
C GLY A 410 -38.00 -1.46 16.38
N LYS A 411 -37.69 -0.62 15.38
CA LYS A 411 -38.16 -0.82 14.01
C LYS A 411 -37.13 -1.63 13.20
N SER A 412 -37.61 -2.55 12.38
CA SER A 412 -36.78 -3.20 11.34
C SER A 412 -36.51 -2.14 10.28
N ASP A 413 -35.39 -1.44 10.40
CA ASP A 413 -35.06 -0.39 9.45
C ASP A 413 -34.47 -0.97 8.17
N THR A 414 -35.14 -0.67 7.07
CA THR A 414 -34.58 -0.91 5.73
C THR A 414 -33.81 0.33 5.32
N ILE A 415 -32.53 0.13 5.00
CA ILE A 415 -31.62 1.19 4.58
C ILE A 415 -31.15 0.95 3.14
N SER A 416 -30.84 2.02 2.43
CA SER A 416 -30.24 1.94 1.10
C SER A 416 -28.72 1.80 1.26
N ILE A 417 -28.17 0.73 0.69
CA ILE A 417 -26.73 0.46 0.65
C ILE A 417 -26.23 0.72 -0.75
N SER A 418 -25.21 1.55 -0.85
CA SER A 418 -24.52 1.93 -2.09
C SER A 418 -23.06 1.44 -2.06
N PRO A 419 -22.24 1.72 -3.10
CA PRO A 419 -20.80 1.51 -3.05
C PRO A 419 -20.05 2.31 -1.98
N VAL A 420 -20.68 3.33 -1.40
CA VAL A 420 -20.11 4.13 -0.30
C VAL A 420 -20.34 3.41 1.02
N PRO A 421 -19.28 2.99 1.76
CA PRO A 421 -19.43 2.32 3.03
C PRO A 421 -20.16 3.16 4.09
N LEU A 422 -21.01 2.48 4.86
CA LEU A 422 -21.70 3.01 6.03
C LEU A 422 -21.23 2.26 7.28
N ARG A 423 -20.99 2.96 8.37
CA ARG A 423 -20.73 2.36 9.68
C ARG A 423 -22.01 2.38 10.51
N LEU A 424 -22.39 1.20 11.00
CA LEU A 424 -23.57 0.96 11.81
C LEU A 424 -23.13 0.68 13.24
N THR A 425 -23.69 1.41 14.23
CA THR A 425 -23.38 1.24 15.66
C THR A 425 -24.66 1.21 16.50
N PRO A 426 -24.63 0.56 17.68
CA PRO A 426 -25.70 0.63 18.66
C PRO A 426 -26.04 2.05 19.10
#